data_f31a833e6fc217247487686a3cf661f7
#
_entry.id   f31a833e6fc217247487686a3cf661f7
#
_cell.length_a   1.000
_cell.length_b   1.000
_cell.length_c   1.000
_cell.angle_alpha   90.00
_cell.angle_beta   90.00
_cell.angle_gamma   90.00
#
_symmetry.space_group_name_H-M   'P 1'
#
loop_
_entity.id
_entity.type
_entity.pdbx_description
1 polymer ?
#
loop_
_entity_poly.entity_id
_entity_poly.type
_entity_poly.pdbx_seq_one_letter_code
_entity_poly.pdbx_strand_id
1 'polypeptide(L)'
;YHAIFTTRCQCVQTPVGELQLEMPAQRRQAFKALREYVKSQPHERAMQWVSELVTALDVAPLTQGAVLSWAQLRALAKAGVTLCPHTRTHPLLNRISAEAACAEAVGALRDLELQIGSTLPVIAYPGGGISEAVTQVLRQEGFVLGYTTQRGSNDVRTLDNLQIRRINIGRSTSLTALRAQLL
;
A
#
# COMPACT_ATOMS: atom_id res chain seq x y z
N TYR A 1 -0.08 -3.20 -12.37
CA TYR A 1 0.02 -4.65 -12.60
C TYR A 1 -0.81 -5.06 -13.81
N HIS A 2 -2.15 -4.92 -13.74
CA HIS A 2 -3.08 -5.38 -14.77
C HIS A 2 -2.63 -5.00 -16.19
N ALA A 3 -2.37 -3.73 -16.45
CA ALA A 3 -2.02 -3.23 -17.77
C ALA A 3 -0.79 -3.95 -18.38
N ILE A 4 0.27 -4.18 -17.60
CA ILE A 4 1.49 -4.86 -18.07
C ILE A 4 1.22 -6.33 -18.42
N PHE A 5 0.29 -6.99 -17.72
CA PHE A 5 0.04 -8.42 -17.92
C PHE A 5 -1.06 -8.72 -18.94
N THR A 6 -1.85 -7.71 -19.34
CA THR A 6 -2.96 -7.87 -20.26
C THR A 6 -2.80 -7.13 -21.59
N THR A 7 -1.88 -6.15 -21.67
CA THR A 7 -1.63 -5.42 -22.92
C THR A 7 -1.24 -6.36 -24.07
N ARG A 8 -1.60 -5.96 -25.26
CA ARG A 8 -1.16 -6.59 -26.52
C ARG A 8 0.15 -5.99 -27.05
N CYS A 9 0.66 -4.91 -26.46
CA CYS A 9 1.93 -4.32 -26.82
C CYS A 9 3.08 -5.31 -26.55
N GLN A 10 3.99 -5.42 -27.51
CA GLN A 10 5.18 -6.28 -27.39
C GLN A 10 6.31 -5.59 -26.63
N CYS A 11 6.35 -4.26 -26.67
CA CYS A 11 7.28 -3.43 -25.90
C CYS A 11 6.63 -2.11 -25.50
N VAL A 12 7.26 -1.38 -24.58
CA VAL A 12 6.87 -0.04 -24.17
C VAL A 12 8.07 0.80 -23.80
N GLN A 13 8.10 2.05 -24.26
CA GLN A 13 9.12 3.03 -23.88
C GLN A 13 8.80 3.61 -22.52
N THR A 14 9.78 3.66 -21.64
CA THR A 14 9.62 4.13 -20.26
C THR A 14 10.87 4.92 -19.81
N PRO A 15 10.77 5.67 -18.69
CA PRO A 15 11.94 6.34 -18.11
C PRO A 15 13.07 5.39 -17.66
N VAL A 16 12.79 4.11 -17.52
CA VAL A 16 13.80 3.08 -17.21
C VAL A 16 14.29 2.33 -18.45
N GLY A 17 13.96 2.84 -19.63
CA GLY A 17 14.32 2.26 -20.93
C GLY A 17 13.15 1.55 -21.61
N GLU A 18 13.43 0.95 -22.75
CA GLU A 18 12.49 0.10 -23.47
C GLU A 18 12.32 -1.23 -22.75
N LEU A 19 11.08 -1.58 -22.45
CA LEU A 19 10.73 -2.83 -21.76
C LEU A 19 9.99 -3.76 -22.70
N GLN A 20 10.49 -4.99 -22.83
CA GLN A 20 9.87 -6.04 -23.62
C GLN A 20 8.74 -6.69 -22.83
N LEU A 21 7.61 -7.00 -23.51
CA LEU A 21 6.39 -7.51 -22.90
C LEU A 21 5.82 -8.75 -23.62
N GLU A 22 6.55 -9.38 -24.50
CA GLU A 22 6.10 -10.57 -25.24
C GLU A 22 5.95 -11.78 -24.31
N MET A 23 6.99 -12.05 -23.52
CA MET A 23 7.06 -13.25 -22.68
C MET A 23 6.62 -12.97 -21.23
N PRO A 24 6.00 -13.92 -20.53
CA PRO A 24 5.60 -13.76 -19.13
C PRO A 24 6.77 -13.39 -18.19
N ALA A 25 7.99 -13.83 -18.48
CA ALA A 25 9.19 -13.49 -17.73
C ALA A 25 9.55 -12.00 -17.89
N GLN A 26 9.50 -11.50 -19.13
CA GLN A 26 9.75 -10.09 -19.46
C GLN A 26 8.72 -9.18 -18.77
N ARG A 27 7.43 -9.53 -18.79
CA ARG A 27 6.36 -8.79 -18.07
C ARG A 27 6.62 -8.71 -16.57
N ARG A 28 7.08 -9.80 -15.95
CA ARG A 28 7.46 -9.79 -14.52
C ARG A 28 8.67 -8.88 -14.25
N GLN A 29 9.68 -8.91 -15.11
CA GLN A 29 10.85 -8.04 -15.00
C GLN A 29 10.47 -6.58 -15.21
N ALA A 30 9.68 -6.28 -16.24
CA ALA A 30 9.14 -4.94 -16.51
C ALA A 30 8.36 -4.42 -15.29
N PHE A 31 7.43 -5.19 -14.76
CA PHE A 31 6.67 -4.81 -13.57
C PHE A 31 7.58 -4.50 -12.37
N LYS A 32 8.62 -5.31 -12.14
CA LYS A 32 9.58 -5.06 -11.05
C LYS A 32 10.32 -3.74 -11.24
N ALA A 33 10.86 -3.48 -12.43
CA ALA A 33 11.59 -2.24 -12.75
C ALA A 33 10.68 -1.00 -12.60
N LEU A 34 9.47 -1.07 -13.16
CA LEU A 34 8.50 0.02 -13.10
C LEU A 34 8.03 0.30 -11.66
N ARG A 35 7.82 -0.73 -10.86
CA ARG A 35 7.44 -0.59 -9.46
C ARG A 35 8.53 0.14 -8.67
N GLU A 36 9.80 -0.18 -8.87
CA GLU A 36 10.91 0.49 -8.20
C GLU A 36 11.04 1.95 -8.68
N TYR A 37 10.87 2.20 -9.98
CA TYR A 37 10.84 3.56 -10.51
C TYR A 37 9.71 4.40 -9.89
N VAL A 38 8.47 3.90 -9.88
CA VAL A 38 7.31 4.59 -9.28
C VAL A 38 7.58 4.93 -7.82
N LYS A 39 8.13 4.00 -7.05
CA LYS A 39 8.48 4.23 -5.65
C LYS A 39 9.58 5.27 -5.44
N SER A 40 10.44 5.51 -6.41
CA SER A 40 11.51 6.50 -6.33
C SER A 40 11.03 7.93 -6.64
N GLN A 41 9.85 8.09 -7.24
CA GLN A 41 9.32 9.38 -7.66
C GLN A 41 8.48 10.04 -6.55
N PRO A 42 8.36 11.39 -6.55
CA PRO A 42 7.31 12.09 -5.81
C PRO A 42 5.93 11.57 -6.21
N HIS A 43 4.99 11.52 -5.24
CA HIS A 43 3.70 10.86 -5.41
C HIS A 43 2.92 11.34 -6.64
N GLU A 44 2.76 12.65 -6.80
CA GLU A 44 2.01 13.25 -7.92
C GLU A 44 2.61 12.87 -9.27
N ARG A 45 3.93 12.98 -9.40
CA ARG A 45 4.65 12.61 -10.63
C ARG A 45 4.53 11.10 -10.91
N ALA A 46 4.61 10.28 -9.89
CA ALA A 46 4.39 8.84 -10.00
C ALA A 46 3.00 8.51 -10.55
N MET A 47 1.96 9.16 -10.02
CA MET A 47 0.58 8.94 -10.46
C MET A 47 0.33 9.43 -11.89
N GLN A 48 0.84 10.60 -12.25
CA GLN A 48 0.79 11.10 -13.61
C GLN A 48 1.44 10.10 -14.58
N TRP A 49 2.67 9.68 -14.28
CA TRP A 49 3.40 8.73 -15.12
C TRP A 49 2.69 7.38 -15.23
N VAL A 50 2.12 6.85 -14.14
CA VAL A 50 1.31 5.62 -14.19
C VAL A 50 0.11 5.78 -15.11
N SER A 51 -0.56 6.92 -15.11
CA SER A 51 -1.67 7.21 -16.02
C SER A 51 -1.22 7.23 -17.48
N GLU A 52 -0.12 7.90 -17.78
CA GLU A 52 0.50 7.95 -19.13
C GLU A 52 0.88 6.54 -19.61
N LEU A 53 1.50 5.73 -18.75
CA LEU A 53 1.86 4.35 -19.05
C LEU A 53 0.63 3.49 -19.35
N VAL A 54 -0.43 3.58 -18.55
CA VAL A 54 -1.67 2.80 -18.78
C VAL A 54 -2.29 3.18 -20.12
N THR A 55 -2.29 4.46 -20.48
CA THR A 55 -2.74 4.93 -21.80
C THR A 55 -1.87 4.36 -22.93
N ALA A 56 -0.54 4.42 -22.78
CA ALA A 56 0.39 3.89 -23.78
C ALA A 56 0.29 2.37 -23.98
N LEU A 57 -0.11 1.63 -22.96
CA LEU A 57 -0.33 0.19 -23.03
C LEU A 57 -1.68 -0.21 -23.65
N ASP A 58 -2.53 0.75 -23.96
CA ASP A 58 -3.87 0.58 -24.60
C ASP A 58 -4.69 -0.53 -23.93
N VAL A 59 -4.83 -0.44 -22.62
CA VAL A 59 -5.59 -1.45 -21.85
C VAL A 59 -6.84 -0.82 -21.26
N ALA A 60 -7.97 -1.48 -21.47
CA ALA A 60 -9.23 -1.07 -20.87
C ALA A 60 -9.13 -1.03 -19.33
N PRO A 61 -9.69 -0.01 -18.68
CA PRO A 61 -9.76 0.04 -17.23
C PRO A 61 -10.40 -1.22 -16.63
N LEU A 62 -9.92 -1.62 -15.46
CA LEU A 62 -10.60 -2.67 -14.69
C LEU A 62 -11.99 -2.16 -14.26
N THR A 63 -13.03 -2.73 -14.82
CA THR A 63 -14.42 -2.33 -14.57
C THR A 63 -15.05 -3.03 -13.38
N GLN A 64 -14.49 -4.18 -12.93
CA GLN A 64 -15.04 -4.97 -11.82
C GLN A 64 -13.95 -5.69 -11.03
N GLY A 65 -14.17 -5.85 -9.72
CA GLY A 65 -13.41 -6.76 -8.86
C GLY A 65 -12.02 -6.31 -8.42
N ALA A 66 -11.59 -5.10 -8.78
CA ALA A 66 -10.25 -4.62 -8.40
C ALA A 66 -10.16 -4.25 -6.91
N VAL A 67 -11.24 -3.70 -6.35
CA VAL A 67 -11.38 -3.31 -4.93
C VAL A 67 -12.78 -3.63 -4.43
N LEU A 68 -12.93 -3.81 -3.14
CA LEU A 68 -14.23 -4.04 -2.51
C LEU A 68 -15.07 -2.75 -2.52
N SER A 69 -16.36 -2.91 -2.79
CA SER A 69 -17.33 -1.82 -2.65
C SER A 69 -17.64 -1.55 -1.16
N TRP A 70 -18.17 -0.37 -0.85
CA TRP A 70 -18.63 -0.04 0.50
C TRP A 70 -19.66 -1.03 1.03
N ALA A 71 -20.54 -1.57 0.17
CA ALA A 71 -21.51 -2.60 0.55
C ALA A 71 -20.82 -3.89 1.00
N GLN A 72 -19.77 -4.32 0.30
CA GLN A 72 -18.99 -5.50 0.67
C GLN A 72 -18.19 -5.25 1.96
N LEU A 73 -17.60 -4.05 2.13
CA LEU A 73 -16.91 -3.67 3.38
C LEU A 73 -17.87 -3.67 4.58
N ARG A 74 -19.08 -3.14 4.42
CA ARG A 74 -20.13 -3.23 5.48
C ARG A 74 -20.50 -4.68 5.80
N ALA A 75 -20.56 -5.55 4.81
CA ALA A 75 -20.83 -6.97 5.03
C ALA A 75 -19.70 -7.64 5.84
N LEU A 76 -18.43 -7.32 5.54
CA LEU A 76 -17.28 -7.80 6.30
C LEU A 76 -17.31 -7.29 7.75
N ALA A 77 -17.61 -6.01 7.96
CA ALA A 77 -17.72 -5.44 9.31
C ALA A 77 -18.82 -6.13 10.12
N LYS A 78 -19.99 -6.40 9.52
CA LYS A 78 -21.08 -7.17 10.15
C LYS A 78 -20.68 -8.61 10.46
N ALA A 79 -19.79 -9.21 9.71
CA ALA A 79 -19.22 -10.53 9.95
C ALA A 79 -18.09 -10.54 11.00
N GLY A 80 -17.83 -9.41 11.68
CA GLY A 80 -16.82 -9.30 12.74
C GLY A 80 -15.41 -8.95 12.26
N VAL A 81 -15.23 -8.54 11.00
CA VAL A 81 -13.93 -8.05 10.51
C VAL A 81 -13.75 -6.59 10.90
N THR A 82 -12.70 -6.28 11.63
CA THR A 82 -12.31 -4.89 11.93
C THR A 82 -11.64 -4.26 10.74
N LEU A 83 -12.17 -3.12 10.29
CA LEU A 83 -11.62 -2.34 9.18
C LEU A 83 -10.89 -1.11 9.73
N CYS A 84 -9.66 -0.89 9.26
CA CYS A 84 -8.80 0.20 9.72
C CYS A 84 -8.20 0.95 8.53
N PRO A 85 -7.77 2.22 8.73
CA PRO A 85 -7.17 3.05 7.68
C PRO A 85 -5.90 2.47 7.06
N HIS A 86 -5.76 2.71 5.74
CA HIS A 86 -4.53 2.46 4.98
C HIS A 86 -4.26 3.62 4.01
N THR A 87 -4.60 4.86 4.42
CA THR A 87 -4.66 6.09 3.63
C THR A 87 -5.77 6.09 2.56
N ARG A 88 -6.05 7.25 1.95
CA ARG A 88 -7.05 7.41 0.87
C ARG A 88 -6.50 7.00 -0.49
N THR A 89 -5.30 7.50 -0.83
CA THR A 89 -4.71 7.37 -2.17
C THR A 89 -3.44 6.52 -2.20
N HIS A 90 -3.11 5.90 -1.05
CA HIS A 90 -1.96 4.98 -0.91
C HIS A 90 -0.58 5.62 -1.20
N PRO A 91 -0.28 6.87 -0.79
CA PRO A 91 1.05 7.43 -0.92
C PRO A 91 2.02 6.80 0.08
N LEU A 92 3.32 6.83 -0.23
CA LEU A 92 4.35 6.58 0.77
C LEU A 92 4.43 7.80 1.69
N LEU A 93 4.01 7.68 2.95
CA LEU A 93 3.84 8.82 3.85
C LEU A 93 5.15 9.55 4.16
N ASN A 94 6.30 8.89 4.05
CA ASN A 94 7.62 9.53 4.15
C ASN A 94 8.08 10.27 2.87
N ARG A 95 7.22 10.36 1.85
CA ARG A 95 7.49 11.06 0.58
C ARG A 95 6.59 12.25 0.33
N ILE A 96 5.73 12.57 1.28
CA ILE A 96 4.82 13.72 1.27
C ILE A 96 5.02 14.52 2.57
N SER A 97 4.48 15.73 2.64
CA SER A 97 4.55 16.52 3.87
C SER A 97 3.78 15.88 5.02
N ALA A 98 4.11 16.23 6.26
CA ALA A 98 3.40 15.71 7.44
C ALA A 98 1.91 16.09 7.42
N GLU A 99 1.56 17.28 6.93
CA GLU A 99 0.19 17.75 6.79
C GLU A 99 -0.57 16.91 5.75
N ALA A 100 0.04 16.63 4.60
CA ALA A 100 -0.55 15.76 3.59
C ALA A 100 -0.71 14.32 4.10
N ALA A 101 0.27 13.80 4.85
CA ALA A 101 0.20 12.48 5.47
C ALA A 101 -0.93 12.39 6.51
N CYS A 102 -1.10 13.44 7.31
CA CYS A 102 -2.22 13.59 8.24
C CYS A 102 -3.56 13.57 7.50
N ALA A 103 -3.71 14.39 6.46
CA ALA A 103 -4.94 14.45 5.66
C ALA A 103 -5.30 13.09 5.03
N GLU A 104 -4.32 12.34 4.55
CA GLU A 104 -4.47 11.00 3.99
C GLU A 104 -4.96 9.98 5.05
N ALA A 105 -4.35 9.97 6.22
CA ALA A 105 -4.65 9.02 7.27
C ALA A 105 -5.99 9.34 7.98
N VAL A 106 -6.16 10.59 8.42
CA VAL A 106 -7.39 11.07 9.08
C VAL A 106 -8.56 11.02 8.12
N GLY A 107 -8.34 11.39 6.86
CA GLY A 107 -9.34 11.28 5.83
C GLY A 107 -9.85 9.86 5.65
N ALA A 108 -8.95 8.87 5.56
CA ALA A 108 -9.33 7.46 5.45
C ALA A 108 -10.08 6.96 6.71
N LEU A 109 -9.69 7.39 7.90
CA LEU A 109 -10.38 7.07 9.15
C LEU A 109 -11.82 7.58 9.12
N ARG A 110 -12.01 8.85 8.78
CA ARG A 110 -13.34 9.49 8.67
C ARG A 110 -14.22 8.85 7.59
N ASP A 111 -13.64 8.48 6.46
CA ASP A 111 -14.38 7.77 5.40
C ASP A 111 -14.90 6.41 5.89
N LEU A 112 -14.08 5.67 6.64
CA LEU A 112 -14.49 4.40 7.25
C LEU A 112 -15.58 4.62 8.31
N GLU A 113 -15.44 5.60 9.21
CA GLU A 113 -16.44 5.96 10.20
C GLU A 113 -17.78 6.29 9.55
N LEU A 114 -17.76 7.12 8.52
CA LEU A 114 -18.96 7.54 7.79
C LEU A 114 -19.64 6.36 7.09
N GLN A 115 -18.88 5.46 6.49
CA GLN A 115 -19.40 4.37 5.65
C GLN A 115 -19.72 3.09 6.42
N ILE A 116 -19.01 2.84 7.52
CA ILE A 116 -19.09 1.58 8.28
C ILE A 116 -19.76 1.81 9.66
N GLY A 117 -19.66 3.02 10.21
CA GLY A 117 -20.20 3.40 11.52
C GLY A 117 -19.22 3.20 12.67
N SER A 118 -18.25 2.30 12.54
CA SER A 118 -17.21 2.09 13.54
C SER A 118 -15.89 1.64 12.89
N THR A 119 -14.79 2.17 13.39
CA THR A 119 -13.44 1.79 13.01
C THR A 119 -12.49 2.06 14.19
N LEU A 120 -11.26 1.64 14.09
CA LEU A 120 -10.24 1.92 15.09
C LEU A 120 -9.19 2.89 14.51
N PRO A 121 -8.63 3.81 15.32
CA PRO A 121 -7.55 4.68 14.92
C PRO A 121 -6.21 3.92 14.86
N VAL A 122 -6.20 2.90 14.03
CA VAL A 122 -5.08 1.99 13.78
C VAL A 122 -4.73 2.06 12.30
N ILE A 123 -3.49 2.36 11.96
CA ILE A 123 -3.06 2.50 10.58
C ILE A 123 -2.04 1.44 10.18
N ALA A 124 -2.17 0.87 8.99
CA ALA A 124 -1.06 0.21 8.31
C ALA A 124 -0.47 1.20 7.29
N TYR A 125 0.83 1.44 7.36
CA TYR A 125 1.47 2.41 6.46
C TYR A 125 1.66 1.84 5.06
N PRO A 126 1.24 2.55 3.98
CA PRO A 126 1.54 2.15 2.61
C PRO A 126 3.04 1.93 2.40
N GLY A 127 3.41 0.73 1.95
CA GLY A 127 4.83 0.35 1.80
C GLY A 127 5.68 0.42 3.08
N GLY A 128 5.07 0.69 4.24
CA GLY A 128 5.77 0.88 5.52
C GLY A 128 6.51 2.21 5.65
N GLY A 129 6.31 3.14 4.70
CA GLY A 129 7.01 4.43 4.67
C GLY A 129 6.48 5.39 5.73
N ILE A 130 7.29 5.67 6.74
CA ILE A 130 7.01 6.63 7.81
C ILE A 130 8.23 7.52 8.07
N SER A 131 8.00 8.65 8.74
CA SER A 131 9.01 9.52 9.32
C SER A 131 8.57 9.93 10.72
N GLU A 132 9.48 10.47 11.51
CA GLU A 132 9.18 10.96 12.85
C GLU A 132 8.09 12.04 12.83
N ALA A 133 8.17 12.98 11.89
CA ALA A 133 7.15 14.01 11.72
C ALA A 133 5.76 13.42 11.45
N VAL A 134 5.67 12.36 10.62
CA VAL A 134 4.40 11.67 10.34
C VAL A 134 3.87 10.98 11.59
N THR A 135 4.70 10.24 12.34
CA THR A 135 4.23 9.57 13.57
C THR A 135 3.80 10.58 14.64
N GLN A 136 4.46 11.73 14.71
CA GLN A 136 4.09 12.79 15.65
C GLN A 136 2.70 13.37 15.34
N VAL A 137 2.42 13.74 14.10
CA VAL A 137 1.10 14.28 13.73
C VAL A 137 0.00 13.23 13.88
N LEU A 138 0.26 11.97 13.54
CA LEU A 138 -0.72 10.90 13.72
C LEU A 138 -1.04 10.64 15.20
N ARG A 139 -0.05 10.76 16.07
CA ARG A 139 -0.24 10.66 17.53
C ARG A 139 -1.11 11.80 18.05
N GLN A 140 -0.91 13.02 17.55
CA GLN A 140 -1.74 14.18 17.89
C GLN A 140 -3.19 14.01 17.41
N GLU A 141 -3.41 13.35 16.28
CA GLU A 141 -4.73 13.03 15.72
C GLU A 141 -5.39 11.78 16.35
N GLY A 142 -4.78 11.22 17.40
CA GLY A 142 -5.35 10.14 18.18
C GLY A 142 -5.15 8.73 17.62
N PHE A 143 -4.28 8.53 16.63
CA PHE A 143 -3.89 7.19 16.21
C PHE A 143 -3.15 6.47 17.34
N VAL A 144 -3.57 5.26 17.65
CA VAL A 144 -3.06 4.47 18.79
C VAL A 144 -2.08 3.37 18.38
N LEU A 145 -2.21 2.83 17.16
CA LEU A 145 -1.32 1.80 16.62
C LEU A 145 -0.97 2.09 15.15
N GLY A 146 0.29 1.83 14.79
CA GLY A 146 0.77 1.99 13.42
C GLY A 146 1.68 0.82 12.98
N TYR A 147 1.27 0.10 11.94
CA TYR A 147 2.00 -1.07 11.43
C TYR A 147 2.92 -0.70 10.26
N THR A 148 4.21 -0.93 10.44
CA THR A 148 5.22 -0.77 9.39
C THR A 148 5.35 -2.06 8.56
N THR A 149 6.25 -2.06 7.58
CA THR A 149 6.72 -3.28 6.88
C THR A 149 8.08 -3.77 7.41
N GLN A 150 8.61 -3.16 8.45
CA GLN A 150 9.83 -3.62 9.09
C GLN A 150 9.61 -5.01 9.69
N ARG A 151 10.56 -5.91 9.43
CA ARG A 151 10.50 -7.28 9.96
C ARG A 151 11.05 -7.33 11.37
N GLY A 152 10.46 -8.17 12.20
CA GLY A 152 10.96 -8.49 13.54
C GLY A 152 9.86 -8.57 14.58
N SER A 153 10.26 -8.98 15.78
CA SER A 153 9.47 -8.95 16.99
C SER A 153 9.49 -7.55 17.61
N ASN A 154 8.58 -7.31 18.52
CA ASN A 154 8.45 -6.04 19.26
C ASN A 154 8.67 -6.32 20.76
N ASP A 155 9.54 -5.55 21.41
CA ASP A 155 9.60 -5.53 22.88
C ASP A 155 8.53 -4.56 23.40
N VAL A 156 7.50 -5.10 24.01
CA VAL A 156 6.35 -4.31 24.53
C VAL A 156 6.73 -3.24 25.56
N ARG A 157 7.93 -3.36 26.18
CA ARG A 157 8.41 -2.38 27.16
C ARG A 157 8.99 -1.13 26.53
N THR A 158 9.46 -1.21 25.28
CA THR A 158 10.13 -0.13 24.55
C THR A 158 9.47 0.21 23.22
N LEU A 159 8.34 -0.45 22.91
CA LEU A 159 7.62 -0.30 21.65
C LEU A 159 7.10 1.12 21.46
N ASP A 160 7.42 1.73 20.34
CA ASP A 160 6.61 2.82 19.80
C ASP A 160 5.37 2.23 19.11
N ASN A 161 4.21 2.44 19.68
CA ASN A 161 2.95 1.92 19.17
C ASN A 161 2.65 2.34 17.72
N LEU A 162 3.21 3.45 17.24
CA LEU A 162 3.07 3.89 15.86
C LEU A 162 4.16 3.33 14.92
N GLN A 163 5.02 2.42 15.40
CA GLN A 163 6.11 1.83 14.62
C GLN A 163 6.20 0.31 14.78
N ILE A 164 5.06 -0.36 14.82
CA ILE A 164 4.99 -1.81 15.04
C ILE A 164 5.61 -2.58 13.87
N ARG A 165 6.56 -3.44 14.19
CA ARG A 165 7.17 -4.40 13.26
C ARG A 165 6.23 -5.56 13.01
N ARG A 166 6.38 -6.20 11.86
CA ARG A 166 5.56 -7.36 11.45
C ARG A 166 6.41 -8.54 11.04
N ILE A 167 5.89 -9.72 11.28
CA ILE A 167 6.40 -10.96 10.71
C ILE A 167 5.58 -11.25 9.45
N ASN A 168 6.26 -11.30 8.30
CA ASN A 168 5.61 -11.57 7.03
C ASN A 168 5.47 -13.07 6.82
N ILE A 169 4.25 -13.54 6.68
CA ILE A 169 3.94 -14.92 6.30
C ILE A 169 3.48 -14.92 4.85
N GLY A 170 4.26 -15.56 3.99
CA GLY A 170 3.96 -15.73 2.58
C GLY A 170 3.56 -17.17 2.25
N ARG A 171 3.14 -17.40 1.02
CA ARG A 171 2.72 -18.72 0.54
C ARG A 171 3.79 -19.82 0.69
N SER A 172 5.06 -19.45 0.66
CA SER A 172 6.21 -20.37 0.80
C SER A 172 6.79 -20.41 2.23
N THR A 173 6.17 -19.73 3.20
CA THR A 173 6.67 -19.73 4.59
C THR A 173 6.36 -21.05 5.25
N SER A 174 7.40 -21.86 5.55
CA SER A 174 7.25 -23.08 6.32
C SER A 174 7.06 -22.79 7.81
N LEU A 175 6.50 -23.75 8.55
CA LEU A 175 6.34 -23.62 10.00
C LEU A 175 7.71 -23.43 10.71
N THR A 176 8.75 -24.11 10.22
CA THR A 176 10.13 -23.96 10.74
C THR A 176 10.64 -22.53 10.52
N ALA A 177 10.43 -21.97 9.32
CA ALA A 177 10.81 -20.59 9.01
C ALA A 177 10.02 -19.58 9.86
N LEU A 178 8.74 -19.83 10.13
CA LEU A 178 7.95 -18.99 11.03
C LEU A 178 8.48 -19.04 12.46
N ARG A 179 8.75 -20.25 13.00
CA ARG A 179 9.32 -20.41 14.35
C ARG A 179 10.66 -19.68 14.48
N ALA A 180 11.53 -19.77 13.47
CA ALA A 180 12.82 -19.07 13.47
C ALA A 180 12.69 -17.53 13.42
N GLN A 181 11.56 -16.98 12.99
CA GLN A 181 11.29 -15.54 13.00
C GLN A 181 10.70 -15.04 14.32
N LEU A 182 10.23 -15.96 15.17
CA LEU A 182 9.64 -15.65 16.48
C LEU A 182 10.66 -15.69 17.62
N LEU A 183 11.85 -16.27 17.37
CA LEU A 183 12.99 -16.33 18.30
C LEU A 183 13.93 -15.14 18.09
#